data_27ff28d76f8b2d1c25bdf3a8e65ecd5f
#
_entry.id   27ff28d76f8b2d1c25bdf3a8e65ecd5f
#
_cell.length_a   1.000
_cell.length_b   1.000
_cell.length_c   1.000
_cell.angle_alpha   90.00
_cell.angle_beta   90.00
_cell.angle_gamma   90.00
#
_symmetry.space_group_name_H-M   'P 1'
#
loop_
_entity.id
_entity.type
_entity.pdbx_description
1 polymer ?
#
loop_
_entity_poly.entity_id
_entity_poly.type
_entity_poly.pdbx_seq_one_letter_code
_entity_poly.pdbx_strand_id
1 'polypeptide(L)'
;MSQSGGYQVEQSVRAFEKRRHEVDVCVVGGGMAGLIAAMAAARGGAKTLLVHDRPVLGGNASSEVRMWICGAHGRDNKEAGILEEIQLENCYRNPTQIYSIWDSVLYEKAAFCPNLKLLLNTTCNSGQMAAGRLESITAWQLTSQIWHTIYAKLFIDCSGDSILAPISGALLRVGRESREEFGEDIEPALADNRTMGNSLLLQLRQTDSPVPFIAPKWAYQFRSPSDLPNRNPSVRGDNFWWMEIGGLCDTIRDADVIRDELVRVGYGVWDYLKNHHPKKQEHEKWTLEWMGMLPGKRENRRYVGDHILTQNDIRDGGKFDDMIAYGGWSMDDHHPAGLLYSGKPTIFHPAPAPYGIPYRCLYSKNVANLMFAGRNISTTHAALSSTRVMGTTSLLGQAAGTAAAMCIRDGCDPRGLLSGRVAELQSRLMDDDQWLPGRARKLSQLTRSATFEGRGDVESLRDGYDRPSEKETHAWDAKPGDTVTVKWSQSVHVGGLRLVLDSDLNQHKRMPCSVPLKGNQGGVPASMLRRFRIEAMDDCGTWGTVYRESCNYQRLVRIPLQLRTSAIRLVPEQTWGAAEMRIFSLDVLEDVPTPIGVVEEGKLWPEVVASVAKQDLAEPESGLETTDGRDR
;
A
#
# COMPACT_ATOMS: atom_id res chain seq x y z
N MET A 1 20.95 15.24 -62.47
CA MET A 1 20.12 14.03 -62.24
C MET A 1 20.05 13.81 -60.76
N SER A 2 18.95 14.20 -60.14
CA SER A 2 18.71 14.08 -58.71
C SER A 2 18.26 12.63 -58.38
N GLN A 3 19.07 11.88 -57.66
CA GLN A 3 18.63 10.65 -57.07
C GLN A 3 17.75 10.96 -55.88
N SER A 4 16.44 10.79 -56.03
CA SER A 4 15.48 10.76 -54.93
C SER A 4 15.68 9.44 -54.19
N GLY A 5 16.26 9.49 -53.00
CA GLY A 5 16.26 8.38 -52.07
C GLY A 5 14.82 8.09 -51.63
N GLY A 6 14.20 7.13 -52.29
CA GLY A 6 12.88 6.66 -51.88
C GLY A 6 12.99 5.86 -50.59
N TYR A 7 12.28 6.32 -49.56
CA TYR A 7 11.99 5.47 -48.41
C TYR A 7 11.20 4.25 -48.89
N GLN A 8 11.80 3.08 -48.86
CA GLN A 8 11.05 1.83 -49.02
C GLN A 8 10.23 1.61 -47.76
N VAL A 9 8.93 1.84 -47.85
CA VAL A 9 7.99 1.40 -46.83
C VAL A 9 7.83 -0.10 -46.97
N GLU A 10 8.57 -0.88 -46.21
CA GLU A 10 8.28 -2.29 -46.03
C GLU A 10 6.91 -2.45 -45.39
N GLN A 11 5.89 -2.80 -46.14
CA GLN A 11 4.59 -3.26 -45.64
C GLN A 11 4.73 -4.68 -45.08
N SER A 12 5.47 -4.85 -43.98
CA SER A 12 5.42 -6.09 -43.22
C SER A 12 4.38 -5.95 -42.13
N VAL A 13 3.28 -6.67 -42.21
CA VAL A 13 2.36 -6.87 -41.10
C VAL A 13 3.12 -7.66 -40.03
N ARG A 14 3.70 -6.96 -39.05
CA ARG A 14 4.36 -7.61 -37.92
C ARG A 14 3.29 -7.95 -36.86
N ALA A 15 3.23 -9.23 -36.49
CA ALA A 15 2.50 -9.62 -35.28
C ALA A 15 3.19 -9.01 -34.04
N PHE A 16 2.41 -8.53 -33.10
CA PHE A 16 2.96 -8.05 -31.84
C PHE A 16 3.75 -9.14 -31.10
N GLU A 17 4.84 -8.74 -30.45
CA GLU A 17 5.66 -9.64 -29.65
C GLU A 17 4.82 -10.30 -28.55
N LYS A 18 5.13 -11.58 -28.28
CA LYS A 18 4.51 -12.35 -27.19
C LYS A 18 5.59 -12.81 -26.24
N ARG A 19 5.38 -12.54 -24.93
CA ARG A 19 6.28 -12.98 -23.86
C ARG A 19 5.55 -13.90 -22.90
N ARG A 20 6.22 -15.00 -22.55
CA ARG A 20 5.76 -15.97 -21.57
C ARG A 20 6.47 -15.74 -20.24
N HIS A 21 5.72 -15.80 -19.14
CA HIS A 21 6.22 -15.75 -17.77
C HIS A 21 5.74 -16.98 -17.01
N GLU A 22 6.63 -17.52 -16.18
CA GLU A 22 6.32 -18.60 -15.25
C GLU A 22 6.76 -18.16 -13.85
N VAL A 23 5.79 -18.04 -12.95
CA VAL A 23 6.00 -17.53 -11.58
C VAL A 23 5.24 -18.38 -10.57
N ASP A 24 5.57 -18.23 -9.30
CA ASP A 24 4.80 -18.87 -8.23
C ASP A 24 3.53 -18.08 -7.93
N VAL A 25 3.63 -16.76 -7.83
CA VAL A 25 2.52 -15.87 -7.49
C VAL A 25 2.41 -14.75 -8.52
N CYS A 26 1.20 -14.57 -9.06
CA CYS A 26 0.87 -13.41 -9.91
C CYS A 26 -0.10 -12.51 -9.16
N VAL A 27 0.30 -11.26 -8.90
CA VAL A 27 -0.55 -10.22 -8.31
C VAL A 27 -1.06 -9.29 -9.42
N VAL A 28 -2.38 -9.10 -9.51
CA VAL A 28 -3.01 -8.23 -10.51
C VAL A 28 -3.59 -6.99 -9.81
N GLY A 29 -3.05 -5.81 -10.18
CA GLY A 29 -3.39 -4.53 -9.57
C GLY A 29 -2.32 -4.04 -8.59
N GLY A 30 -1.72 -2.88 -8.89
CA GLY A 30 -0.62 -2.27 -8.14
C GLY A 30 -1.06 -1.13 -7.21
N GLY A 31 -2.31 -1.15 -6.70
CA GLY A 31 -2.72 -0.30 -5.58
C GLY A 31 -1.95 -0.64 -4.31
N MET A 32 -2.19 0.08 -3.19
CA MET A 32 -1.49 -0.17 -1.93
C MET A 32 -1.57 -1.64 -1.51
N ALA A 33 -2.75 -2.26 -1.60
CA ALA A 33 -2.93 -3.67 -1.27
C ALA A 33 -2.07 -4.60 -2.16
N GLY A 34 -2.06 -4.36 -3.49
CA GLY A 34 -1.35 -5.23 -4.42
C GLY A 34 0.17 -5.05 -4.38
N LEU A 35 0.65 -3.82 -4.24
CA LEU A 35 2.07 -3.56 -4.00
C LEU A 35 2.56 -4.33 -2.78
N ILE A 36 1.85 -4.18 -1.65
CA ILE A 36 2.23 -4.81 -0.39
C ILE A 36 2.08 -6.34 -0.47
N ALA A 37 1.04 -6.85 -1.14
CA ALA A 37 0.89 -8.30 -1.35
C ALA A 37 2.04 -8.88 -2.18
N ALA A 38 2.45 -8.19 -3.25
CA ALA A 38 3.57 -8.62 -4.08
C ALA A 38 4.90 -8.60 -3.30
N MET A 39 5.15 -7.55 -2.52
CA MET A 39 6.34 -7.46 -1.64
C MET A 39 6.33 -8.59 -0.61
N ALA A 40 5.20 -8.83 0.08
CA ALA A 40 5.11 -9.86 1.10
C ALA A 40 5.33 -11.27 0.52
N ALA A 41 4.73 -11.57 -0.64
CA ALA A 41 4.93 -12.85 -1.33
C ALA A 41 6.41 -13.06 -1.74
N ALA A 42 7.02 -12.04 -2.34
CA ALA A 42 8.41 -12.07 -2.79
C ALA A 42 9.39 -12.21 -1.61
N ARG A 43 9.18 -11.46 -0.52
CA ARG A 43 9.99 -11.56 0.72
C ARG A 43 9.81 -12.91 1.42
N GLY A 44 8.64 -13.53 1.26
CA GLY A 44 8.38 -14.91 1.70
C GLY A 44 9.03 -15.99 0.84
N GLY A 45 9.81 -15.61 -0.20
CA GLY A 45 10.59 -16.50 -1.06
C GLY A 45 9.88 -16.95 -2.34
N ALA A 46 8.63 -16.51 -2.61
CA ALA A 46 7.92 -16.84 -3.83
C ALA A 46 8.43 -16.01 -5.02
N LYS A 47 8.64 -16.64 -6.18
CA LYS A 47 8.88 -15.93 -7.43
C LYS A 47 7.60 -15.21 -7.84
N THR A 48 7.58 -13.89 -7.67
CA THR A 48 6.37 -13.07 -7.78
C THR A 48 6.41 -12.15 -8.99
N LEU A 49 5.26 -11.94 -9.62
CA LEU A 49 5.07 -10.95 -10.68
C LEU A 49 3.87 -10.06 -10.34
N LEU A 50 4.09 -8.75 -10.35
CA LEU A 50 3.05 -7.72 -10.18
C LEU A 50 2.69 -7.12 -11.54
N VAL A 51 1.42 -7.25 -11.92
CA VAL A 51 0.85 -6.65 -13.14
C VAL A 51 0.01 -5.44 -12.75
N HIS A 52 0.26 -4.29 -13.38
CA HIS A 52 -0.48 -3.07 -13.11
C HIS A 52 -0.79 -2.29 -14.38
N ASP A 53 -2.04 -1.88 -14.54
CA ASP A 53 -2.56 -1.18 -15.72
C ASP A 53 -2.17 0.30 -15.82
N ARG A 54 -1.50 0.83 -14.79
CA ARG A 54 -1.09 2.24 -14.69
C ARG A 54 0.43 2.39 -14.73
N PRO A 55 0.92 3.62 -15.04
CA PRO A 55 2.34 3.94 -15.01
C PRO A 55 2.92 4.06 -13.60
N VAL A 56 2.08 4.33 -12.59
CA VAL A 56 2.51 4.53 -11.20
C VAL A 56 1.76 3.60 -10.24
N LEU A 57 2.44 3.15 -9.19
CA LEU A 57 1.88 2.32 -8.13
C LEU A 57 1.12 3.14 -7.10
N GLY A 58 0.36 2.47 -6.22
CA GLY A 58 -0.37 3.11 -5.13
C GLY A 58 -1.88 3.21 -5.33
N GLY A 59 -2.39 3.05 -6.57
CA GLY A 59 -3.82 3.13 -6.87
C GLY A 59 -4.41 4.49 -6.46
N ASN A 60 -5.43 4.50 -5.59
CA ASN A 60 -6.02 5.75 -5.13
C ASN A 60 -5.05 6.65 -4.34
N ALA A 61 -3.95 6.12 -3.79
CA ALA A 61 -2.91 6.91 -3.12
C ALA A 61 -1.84 7.46 -4.07
N SER A 62 -1.81 7.05 -5.35
CA SER A 62 -0.87 7.52 -6.35
C SER A 62 -1.05 8.99 -6.70
N SER A 63 -0.08 9.56 -7.42
CA SER A 63 -0.17 10.92 -7.98
C SER A 63 -1.34 11.12 -8.94
N GLU A 64 -1.90 10.04 -9.51
CA GLU A 64 -3.03 10.12 -10.45
C GLU A 64 -4.38 10.41 -9.78
N VAL A 65 -4.55 10.02 -8.50
CA VAL A 65 -5.81 10.20 -7.75
C VAL A 65 -5.62 11.06 -6.52
N ARG A 66 -4.50 10.93 -5.82
CA ARG A 66 -4.08 11.72 -4.66
C ARG A 66 -5.00 11.62 -3.45
N MET A 67 -5.67 10.47 -3.26
CA MET A 67 -6.40 10.22 -2.02
C MET A 67 -5.44 9.83 -0.91
N TRP A 68 -5.55 10.47 0.24
CA TRP A 68 -4.73 10.10 1.39
C TRP A 68 -5.08 8.72 1.93
N ILE A 69 -4.10 8.04 2.53
CA ILE A 69 -4.29 6.73 3.15
C ILE A 69 -5.04 6.92 4.48
N CYS A 70 -6.33 6.54 4.48
CA CYS A 70 -7.13 6.41 5.70
C CYS A 70 -6.87 5.04 6.33
N GLY A 71 -7.09 4.94 7.65
CA GLY A 71 -6.93 3.71 8.41
C GLY A 71 -7.67 3.77 9.74
N ALA A 72 -7.39 2.86 10.65
CA ALA A 72 -8.07 2.71 11.92
C ALA A 72 -8.06 3.99 12.76
N HIS A 73 -9.20 4.27 13.38
CA HIS A 73 -9.34 5.32 14.39
C HIS A 73 -8.76 4.88 15.73
N GLY A 74 -8.63 5.84 16.64
CA GLY A 74 -8.13 5.62 17.98
C GLY A 74 -6.63 5.78 18.11
N ARG A 75 -6.21 5.95 19.35
CA ARG A 75 -4.80 6.13 19.69
C ARG A 75 -4.05 4.82 19.50
N ASP A 76 -2.88 4.90 18.88
CA ASP A 76 -1.96 3.78 18.62
C ASP A 76 -2.56 2.63 17.77
N ASN A 77 -3.71 2.86 17.10
CA ASN A 77 -4.39 1.86 16.26
C ASN A 77 -3.99 1.88 14.79
N LYS A 78 -3.15 2.84 14.35
CA LYS A 78 -2.72 2.91 12.93
C LYS A 78 -2.04 1.63 12.48
N GLU A 79 -2.27 1.30 11.22
CA GLU A 79 -1.72 0.14 10.55
C GLU A 79 -0.19 0.25 10.46
N ALA A 80 0.50 -0.83 10.84
CA ALA A 80 1.94 -0.99 10.78
C ALA A 80 2.36 -1.98 9.66
N GLY A 81 3.44 -2.71 9.83
CA GLY A 81 3.97 -3.65 8.83
C GLY A 81 4.58 -2.95 7.62
N ILE A 82 4.41 -3.55 6.45
CA ILE A 82 4.99 -3.01 5.18
C ILE A 82 4.44 -1.62 4.86
N LEU A 83 3.19 -1.30 5.25
CA LEU A 83 2.64 0.04 5.05
C LEU A 83 3.44 1.09 5.81
N GLU A 84 3.73 0.84 7.09
CA GLU A 84 4.51 1.77 7.92
C GLU A 84 5.93 1.91 7.41
N GLU A 85 6.56 0.83 6.96
CA GLU A 85 7.88 0.85 6.29
C GLU A 85 7.87 1.83 5.09
N ILE A 86 6.87 1.73 4.22
CA ILE A 86 6.74 2.61 3.03
C ILE A 86 6.50 4.07 3.46
N GLN A 87 5.63 4.29 4.44
CA GLN A 87 5.32 5.65 4.91
C GLN A 87 6.51 6.31 5.60
N LEU A 88 7.29 5.58 6.40
CA LEU A 88 8.51 6.07 7.03
C LEU A 88 9.60 6.38 6.01
N GLU A 89 9.77 5.54 4.98
CA GLU A 89 10.64 5.84 3.84
C GLU A 89 10.26 7.17 3.17
N ASN A 90 8.95 7.35 2.93
CA ASN A 90 8.47 8.60 2.37
C ASN A 90 8.71 9.79 3.31
N CYS A 91 8.49 9.65 4.62
CA CYS A 91 8.79 10.70 5.59
C CYS A 91 10.27 11.10 5.58
N TYR A 92 11.17 10.13 5.42
CA TYR A 92 12.61 10.36 5.38
C TYR A 92 13.04 11.06 4.07
N ARG A 93 12.57 10.59 2.93
CA ARG A 93 13.00 11.06 1.60
C ARG A 93 12.19 12.25 1.07
N ASN A 94 10.97 12.44 1.57
CA ASN A 94 9.98 13.38 1.04
C ASN A 94 9.38 14.29 2.12
N PRO A 95 10.17 15.02 2.90
CA PRO A 95 9.67 15.88 3.97
C PRO A 95 8.78 17.02 3.45
N THR A 96 8.87 17.37 2.17
CA THR A 96 8.06 18.38 1.49
C THR A 96 6.79 17.81 0.85
N GLN A 97 6.57 16.50 0.94
CA GLN A 97 5.36 15.80 0.50
C GLN A 97 5.02 16.00 -0.99
N ILE A 98 6.01 15.85 -1.85
CA ILE A 98 5.89 15.93 -3.31
C ILE A 98 5.45 14.56 -3.84
N TYR A 99 4.39 14.52 -4.67
CA TYR A 99 3.84 13.28 -5.21
C TYR A 99 4.80 12.53 -6.14
N SER A 100 5.64 13.21 -6.90
CA SER A 100 6.65 12.53 -7.74
C SER A 100 7.68 11.76 -6.91
N ILE A 101 8.03 12.26 -5.71
CA ILE A 101 8.91 11.53 -4.78
C ILE A 101 8.15 10.34 -4.16
N TRP A 102 6.89 10.54 -3.78
CA TRP A 102 6.03 9.46 -3.30
C TRP A 102 5.94 8.30 -4.31
N ASP A 103 5.63 8.61 -5.59
CA ASP A 103 5.58 7.60 -6.64
C ASP A 103 6.93 6.88 -6.82
N SER A 104 8.07 7.59 -6.67
CA SER A 104 9.39 6.97 -6.75
C SER A 104 9.67 6.02 -5.58
N VAL A 105 9.19 6.34 -4.37
CA VAL A 105 9.27 5.43 -3.20
C VAL A 105 8.48 4.16 -3.47
N LEU A 106 7.25 4.26 -3.96
CA LEU A 106 6.43 3.09 -4.29
C LEU A 106 7.06 2.24 -5.41
N TYR A 107 7.59 2.90 -6.45
CA TYR A 107 8.27 2.23 -7.55
C TYR A 107 9.49 1.44 -7.06
N GLU A 108 10.34 2.06 -6.26
CA GLU A 108 11.55 1.44 -5.70
C GLU A 108 11.22 0.18 -4.90
N LYS A 109 10.21 0.26 -4.03
CA LYS A 109 9.77 -0.88 -3.21
C LYS A 109 9.32 -2.09 -4.02
N ALA A 110 8.83 -1.90 -5.24
CA ALA A 110 8.48 -3.00 -6.14
C ALA A 110 9.62 -3.37 -7.08
N ALA A 111 10.20 -2.39 -7.78
CA ALA A 111 11.15 -2.63 -8.87
C ALA A 111 12.48 -3.24 -8.40
N PHE A 112 12.87 -2.96 -7.16
CA PHE A 112 14.11 -3.44 -6.56
C PHE A 112 13.89 -4.43 -5.40
N CYS A 113 12.66 -4.95 -5.26
CA CYS A 113 12.38 -6.02 -4.31
C CYS A 113 12.88 -7.36 -4.87
N PRO A 114 13.78 -8.06 -4.15
CA PRO A 114 14.23 -9.40 -4.58
C PRO A 114 13.03 -10.34 -4.83
N ASN A 115 13.13 -11.19 -5.83
CA ASN A 115 12.09 -12.13 -6.28
C ASN A 115 10.81 -11.50 -6.84
N LEU A 116 10.73 -10.17 -6.98
CA LEU A 116 9.59 -9.46 -7.53
C LEU A 116 9.90 -8.91 -8.92
N LYS A 117 9.08 -9.29 -9.91
CA LYS A 117 9.06 -8.66 -11.24
C LYS A 117 7.87 -7.75 -11.36
N LEU A 118 8.07 -6.56 -11.96
CA LEU A 118 7.04 -5.54 -12.13
C LEU A 118 6.72 -5.35 -13.62
N LEU A 119 5.42 -5.35 -13.98
CA LEU A 119 4.91 -4.97 -15.28
C LEU A 119 3.91 -3.82 -15.11
N LEU A 120 4.32 -2.61 -15.41
CA LEU A 120 3.48 -1.41 -15.45
C LEU A 120 2.84 -1.23 -16.84
N ASN A 121 1.81 -0.38 -16.93
CA ASN A 121 1.03 -0.13 -18.14
C ASN A 121 0.53 -1.42 -18.81
N THR A 122 0.23 -2.42 -17.97
CA THR A 122 -0.08 -3.78 -18.41
C THR A 122 -1.46 -4.19 -17.91
N THR A 123 -2.42 -4.28 -18.82
CA THR A 123 -3.82 -4.58 -18.54
C THR A 123 -4.13 -6.04 -18.74
N CYS A 124 -4.64 -6.71 -17.68
CA CYS A 124 -5.14 -8.08 -17.78
C CYS A 124 -6.44 -8.12 -18.59
N ASN A 125 -6.50 -8.96 -19.63
CA ASN A 125 -7.63 -9.00 -20.56
C ASN A 125 -8.37 -10.34 -20.59
N SER A 126 -7.66 -11.45 -20.36
CA SER A 126 -8.23 -12.80 -20.42
C SER A 126 -7.41 -13.79 -19.61
N GLY A 127 -7.86 -15.02 -19.49
CA GLY A 127 -7.14 -16.10 -18.82
C GLY A 127 -7.64 -17.46 -19.26
N GLN A 128 -6.94 -18.49 -18.82
CA GLN A 128 -7.26 -19.89 -19.07
C GLN A 128 -7.54 -20.62 -17.76
N MET A 129 -8.65 -21.36 -17.75
CA MET A 129 -9.07 -22.17 -16.61
C MET A 129 -8.92 -23.64 -16.93
N ALA A 130 -8.44 -24.43 -15.96
CA ALA A 130 -8.47 -25.88 -16.01
C ALA A 130 -8.78 -26.45 -14.60
N ALA A 131 -9.64 -27.44 -14.54
CA ALA A 131 -9.99 -28.16 -13.31
C ALA A 131 -10.31 -27.26 -12.10
N GLY A 132 -11.04 -26.16 -12.30
CA GLY A 132 -11.40 -25.22 -11.25
C GLY A 132 -10.27 -24.30 -10.76
N ARG A 133 -9.18 -24.21 -11.53
CA ARG A 133 -8.00 -23.39 -11.26
C ARG A 133 -7.73 -22.44 -12.41
N LEU A 134 -7.26 -21.24 -12.11
CA LEU A 134 -6.73 -20.31 -13.10
C LEU A 134 -5.30 -20.76 -13.43
N GLU A 135 -5.04 -21.16 -14.70
CA GLU A 135 -3.71 -21.59 -15.14
C GLU A 135 -2.84 -20.41 -15.58
N SER A 136 -3.43 -19.49 -16.32
CA SER A 136 -2.72 -18.33 -16.83
C SER A 136 -3.64 -17.14 -17.06
N ILE A 137 -3.04 -15.96 -17.11
CA ILE A 137 -3.69 -14.75 -17.59
C ILE A 137 -2.94 -14.22 -18.82
N THR A 138 -3.67 -13.50 -19.68
CA THR A 138 -3.09 -12.75 -20.79
C THR A 138 -3.27 -11.27 -20.53
N ALA A 139 -2.20 -10.50 -20.70
CA ALA A 139 -2.16 -9.08 -20.46
C ALA A 139 -1.49 -8.32 -21.59
N TRP A 140 -2.01 -7.13 -21.92
CA TRP A 140 -1.46 -6.22 -22.92
C TRP A 140 -0.68 -5.11 -22.24
N GLN A 141 0.62 -4.97 -22.59
CA GLN A 141 1.44 -3.84 -22.17
C GLN A 141 1.38 -2.76 -23.23
N LEU A 142 0.73 -1.64 -22.90
CA LEU A 142 0.44 -0.56 -23.84
C LEU A 142 1.71 0.11 -24.37
N THR A 143 2.67 0.40 -23.52
CA THR A 143 3.86 1.19 -23.85
C THR A 143 4.86 0.45 -24.72
N SER A 144 5.03 -0.85 -24.51
CA SER A 144 5.96 -1.70 -25.29
C SER A 144 5.25 -2.46 -26.42
N GLN A 145 3.91 -2.43 -26.46
CA GLN A 145 3.09 -3.16 -27.44
C GLN A 145 3.37 -4.69 -27.43
N ILE A 146 3.46 -5.25 -26.22
CA ILE A 146 3.76 -6.67 -26.00
C ILE A 146 2.56 -7.37 -25.36
N TRP A 147 2.24 -8.56 -25.84
CA TRP A 147 1.35 -9.50 -25.18
C TRP A 147 2.13 -10.35 -24.19
N HIS A 148 1.69 -10.36 -22.94
CA HIS A 148 2.24 -11.20 -21.87
C HIS A 148 1.26 -12.32 -21.56
N THR A 149 1.72 -13.58 -21.60
CA THR A 149 1.02 -14.74 -21.02
C THR A 149 1.73 -15.14 -19.75
N ILE A 150 1.01 -15.09 -18.63
CA ILE A 150 1.56 -15.28 -17.29
C ILE A 150 0.94 -16.53 -16.68
N TYR A 151 1.76 -17.56 -16.52
CA TYR A 151 1.43 -18.78 -15.79
C TYR A 151 1.84 -18.62 -14.33
N ALA A 152 0.92 -18.92 -13.40
CA ALA A 152 1.21 -18.84 -11.96
C ALA A 152 0.54 -20.00 -11.21
N LYS A 153 1.17 -20.43 -10.13
CA LYS A 153 0.58 -21.40 -9.20
C LYS A 153 -0.58 -20.79 -8.41
N LEU A 154 -0.43 -19.52 -8.00
CA LEU A 154 -1.42 -18.72 -7.30
C LEU A 154 -1.60 -17.34 -7.93
N PHE A 155 -2.83 -16.84 -7.90
CA PHE A 155 -3.19 -15.49 -8.34
C PHE A 155 -3.78 -14.71 -7.18
N ILE A 156 -3.42 -13.41 -7.07
CA ILE A 156 -3.99 -12.49 -6.09
C ILE A 156 -4.59 -11.31 -6.83
N ASP A 157 -5.92 -11.15 -6.80
CA ASP A 157 -6.59 -10.00 -7.40
C ASP A 157 -6.61 -8.82 -6.42
N CYS A 158 -5.83 -7.81 -6.73
CA CYS A 158 -5.77 -6.52 -6.02
C CYS A 158 -6.18 -5.35 -6.94
N SER A 159 -6.88 -5.63 -8.05
CA SER A 159 -7.29 -4.62 -9.04
C SER A 159 -8.34 -3.65 -8.49
N GLY A 160 -9.00 -4.00 -7.40
CA GLY A 160 -10.08 -3.24 -6.79
C GLY A 160 -11.43 -3.38 -7.53
N ASP A 161 -11.41 -3.74 -8.81
CA ASP A 161 -12.60 -3.97 -9.64
C ASP A 161 -12.83 -5.47 -9.90
N SER A 162 -12.08 -6.36 -9.22
CA SER A 162 -12.19 -7.83 -9.34
C SER A 162 -12.06 -8.29 -10.80
N ILE A 163 -11.01 -7.87 -11.50
CA ILE A 163 -10.82 -8.17 -12.92
C ILE A 163 -10.71 -9.67 -13.19
N LEU A 164 -10.18 -10.45 -12.25
CA LEU A 164 -10.05 -11.89 -12.40
C LEU A 164 -11.37 -12.65 -12.19
N ALA A 165 -12.41 -12.03 -11.60
CA ALA A 165 -13.68 -12.70 -11.40
C ALA A 165 -14.37 -13.09 -12.72
N PRO A 166 -14.62 -12.17 -13.69
CA PRO A 166 -15.21 -12.55 -14.97
C PRO A 166 -14.29 -13.45 -15.81
N ILE A 167 -12.97 -13.41 -15.58
CA ILE A 167 -11.99 -14.24 -16.29
C ILE A 167 -12.01 -15.68 -15.78
N SER A 168 -12.17 -15.88 -14.47
CA SER A 168 -12.06 -17.20 -13.82
C SER A 168 -13.41 -17.82 -13.47
N GLY A 169 -14.51 -17.09 -13.59
CA GLY A 169 -15.82 -17.52 -13.09
C GLY A 169 -15.90 -17.56 -11.56
N ALA A 170 -15.04 -16.81 -10.87
CA ALA A 170 -15.12 -16.67 -9.42
C ALA A 170 -16.42 -15.97 -9.01
N LEU A 171 -17.05 -16.48 -7.95
CA LEU A 171 -18.28 -15.91 -7.41
C LEU A 171 -18.04 -14.47 -6.93
N LEU A 172 -18.98 -13.59 -7.22
CA LEU A 172 -18.93 -12.18 -6.86
C LEU A 172 -20.31 -11.65 -6.46
N ARG A 173 -20.29 -10.50 -5.77
CA ARG A 173 -21.47 -9.69 -5.44
C ARG A 173 -21.27 -8.28 -5.96
N VAL A 174 -22.38 -7.61 -6.29
CA VAL A 174 -22.41 -6.21 -6.74
C VAL A 174 -23.63 -5.54 -6.10
N GLY A 175 -23.50 -4.29 -5.69
CA GLY A 175 -24.59 -3.53 -5.10
C GLY A 175 -24.81 -3.83 -3.63
N ARG A 176 -25.97 -3.42 -3.11
CA ARG A 176 -26.33 -3.55 -1.70
C ARG A 176 -27.18 -4.79 -1.47
N GLU A 177 -26.88 -5.50 -0.42
CA GLU A 177 -27.66 -6.64 0.06
C GLU A 177 -29.01 -6.14 0.61
N SER A 178 -29.99 -7.03 0.73
CA SER A 178 -31.19 -6.72 1.52
C SER A 178 -30.88 -6.84 3.01
N ARG A 179 -31.56 -6.03 3.83
CA ARG A 179 -31.45 -6.08 5.29
C ARG A 179 -31.64 -7.49 5.86
N GLU A 180 -32.57 -8.25 5.27
CA GLU A 180 -32.90 -9.59 5.77
C GLU A 180 -31.83 -10.63 5.48
N GLU A 181 -31.03 -10.46 4.40
CA GLU A 181 -30.06 -11.48 3.98
C GLU A 181 -29.00 -11.76 5.04
N PHE A 182 -28.50 -10.70 5.70
CA PHE A 182 -27.47 -10.79 6.76
C PHE A 182 -27.91 -10.15 8.09
N GLY A 183 -29.15 -9.67 8.19
CA GLY A 183 -29.63 -8.98 9.40
C GLY A 183 -28.96 -7.62 9.64
N GLU A 184 -28.60 -6.91 8.58
CA GLU A 184 -27.86 -5.66 8.61
C GLU A 184 -28.80 -4.44 8.56
N ASP A 185 -28.78 -3.59 9.60
CA ASP A 185 -29.69 -2.45 9.71
C ASP A 185 -29.31 -1.24 8.84
N ILE A 186 -28.06 -1.18 8.36
CA ILE A 186 -27.58 -0.16 7.41
C ILE A 186 -28.15 -0.42 6.02
N GLU A 187 -28.36 -1.68 5.66
CA GLU A 187 -28.77 -2.09 4.33
C GLU A 187 -30.27 -1.76 4.01
N PRO A 188 -30.61 -1.58 2.73
CA PRO A 188 -31.97 -1.32 2.31
C PRO A 188 -32.90 -2.52 2.55
N ALA A 189 -34.20 -2.30 2.55
CA ALA A 189 -35.21 -3.38 2.70
C ALA A 189 -35.13 -4.40 1.56
N LEU A 190 -34.81 -3.98 0.35
CA LEU A 190 -34.64 -4.83 -0.83
C LEU A 190 -33.25 -4.61 -1.41
N ALA A 191 -32.61 -5.70 -1.81
CA ALA A 191 -31.32 -5.66 -2.49
C ALA A 191 -31.41 -4.84 -3.80
N ASP A 192 -30.33 -4.11 -4.14
CA ASP A 192 -30.23 -3.36 -5.38
C ASP A 192 -28.80 -3.36 -5.94
N ASN A 193 -28.63 -2.83 -7.15
CA ASN A 193 -27.32 -2.76 -7.82
C ASN A 193 -26.58 -1.45 -7.56
N ARG A 194 -26.99 -0.65 -6.57
CA ARG A 194 -26.38 0.62 -6.25
C ARG A 194 -25.09 0.43 -5.47
N THR A 195 -24.12 1.31 -5.72
CA THR A 195 -22.83 1.29 -5.06
C THR A 195 -22.46 2.68 -4.53
N MET A 196 -21.40 2.78 -3.76
CA MET A 196 -20.75 4.07 -3.53
C MET A 196 -20.11 4.57 -4.82
N GLY A 197 -20.23 5.87 -5.10
CA GLY A 197 -19.72 6.46 -6.33
C GLY A 197 -18.22 6.67 -6.37
N ASN A 198 -17.78 7.29 -7.45
CA ASN A 198 -16.40 7.71 -7.67
C ASN A 198 -16.25 9.19 -7.35
N SER A 199 -15.06 9.62 -6.90
CA SER A 199 -14.73 11.03 -6.66
C SER A 199 -13.53 11.49 -7.46
N LEU A 200 -13.56 12.76 -7.84
CA LEU A 200 -12.41 13.48 -8.35
C LEU A 200 -11.92 14.46 -7.28
N LEU A 201 -10.60 14.59 -7.13
CA LEU A 201 -10.00 15.45 -6.12
C LEU A 201 -9.36 16.66 -6.75
N LEU A 202 -9.37 17.78 -6.02
CA LEU A 202 -8.67 19.01 -6.37
C LEU A 202 -7.50 19.21 -5.43
N GLN A 203 -6.35 19.61 -5.96
CA GLN A 203 -5.24 20.10 -5.15
C GLN A 203 -5.07 21.60 -5.38
N LEU A 204 -4.99 22.34 -4.30
CA LEU A 204 -4.97 23.79 -4.28
C LEU A 204 -3.64 24.29 -3.73
N ARG A 205 -3.17 25.41 -4.27
CA ARG A 205 -1.96 26.09 -3.79
C ARG A 205 -2.28 27.52 -3.42
N GLN A 206 -1.77 27.97 -2.28
CA GLN A 206 -1.82 29.38 -1.89
C GLN A 206 -0.78 30.19 -2.67
N THR A 207 -1.15 31.40 -3.08
CA THR A 207 -0.32 32.34 -3.84
C THR A 207 -0.11 33.63 -3.05
N ASP A 208 0.95 34.37 -3.37
CA ASP A 208 1.26 35.65 -2.68
C ASP A 208 0.32 36.77 -3.09
N SER A 209 -0.23 36.71 -4.29
CA SER A 209 -1.18 37.68 -4.86
C SER A 209 -2.46 37.03 -5.34
N PRO A 210 -3.56 37.78 -5.48
CA PRO A 210 -4.80 37.28 -6.08
C PRO A 210 -4.58 36.71 -7.49
N VAL A 211 -5.19 35.56 -7.76
CA VAL A 211 -5.18 34.89 -9.07
C VAL A 211 -6.62 34.76 -9.55
N PRO A 212 -7.00 35.35 -10.69
CA PRO A 212 -8.34 35.19 -11.25
C PRO A 212 -8.54 33.77 -11.79
N PHE A 213 -9.80 33.33 -11.84
CA PHE A 213 -10.19 32.09 -12.49
C PHE A 213 -11.33 32.34 -13.48
N ILE A 214 -11.17 31.85 -14.70
CA ILE A 214 -12.19 31.90 -15.75
C ILE A 214 -12.65 30.46 -16.01
N ALA A 215 -13.88 30.15 -15.64
CA ALA A 215 -14.44 28.82 -15.82
C ALA A 215 -14.61 28.47 -17.30
N PRO A 216 -14.30 27.23 -17.70
CA PRO A 216 -14.69 26.72 -19.01
C PRO A 216 -16.21 26.75 -19.18
N LYS A 217 -16.70 27.04 -20.38
CA LYS A 217 -18.15 27.13 -20.66
C LYS A 217 -18.91 25.82 -20.41
N TRP A 218 -18.22 24.69 -20.48
CA TRP A 218 -18.78 23.37 -20.26
C TRP A 218 -18.79 22.94 -18.78
N ALA A 219 -18.18 23.70 -17.85
CA ALA A 219 -18.23 23.41 -16.42
C ALA A 219 -19.65 23.57 -15.86
N TYR A 220 -19.99 22.80 -14.83
CA TYR A 220 -21.23 23.01 -14.07
C TYR A 220 -21.26 24.41 -13.47
N GLN A 221 -22.46 24.99 -13.39
CA GLN A 221 -22.66 26.34 -12.87
C GLN A 221 -23.28 26.26 -11.48
N PHE A 222 -22.46 26.40 -10.44
CA PHE A 222 -22.93 26.61 -9.08
C PHE A 222 -22.83 28.10 -8.75
N ARG A 223 -23.96 28.74 -8.37
CA ARG A 223 -24.05 30.19 -8.18
C ARG A 223 -24.29 30.57 -6.72
N SER A 224 -24.79 29.64 -5.93
CA SER A 224 -25.21 29.89 -4.56
C SER A 224 -24.95 28.64 -3.68
N PRO A 225 -24.97 28.80 -2.34
CA PRO A 225 -24.90 27.64 -1.42
C PRO A 225 -26.04 26.63 -1.62
N SER A 226 -27.18 27.07 -2.13
CA SER A 226 -28.34 26.19 -2.40
C SER A 226 -28.08 25.19 -3.54
N ASP A 227 -27.11 25.46 -4.43
CA ASP A 227 -26.75 24.54 -5.52
C ASP A 227 -25.85 23.38 -5.02
N LEU A 228 -25.30 23.51 -3.82
CA LEU A 228 -24.48 22.51 -3.16
C LEU A 228 -25.02 22.20 -1.74
N PRO A 229 -26.27 21.72 -1.61
CA PRO A 229 -26.91 21.51 -0.32
C PRO A 229 -26.13 20.47 0.51
N ASN A 230 -25.96 20.76 1.80
CA ASN A 230 -25.17 19.92 2.73
C ASN A 230 -23.72 19.66 2.31
N ARG A 231 -23.15 20.48 1.41
CA ARG A 231 -21.74 20.56 1.06
C ARG A 231 -21.21 21.92 1.46
N ASN A 232 -20.02 21.92 2.04
CA ASN A 232 -19.39 23.17 2.46
C ASN A 232 -17.97 23.24 1.89
N PRO A 233 -17.83 23.53 0.58
CA PRO A 233 -16.54 23.58 -0.07
C PRO A 233 -15.66 24.67 0.55
N SER A 234 -14.42 24.34 0.86
CA SER A 234 -13.47 25.24 1.51
C SER A 234 -12.04 24.96 1.06
N VAL A 235 -11.24 26.01 0.93
CA VAL A 235 -9.79 25.92 0.73
C VAL A 235 -9.05 25.55 2.03
N ARG A 236 -9.74 25.39 3.16
CA ARG A 236 -9.16 25.09 4.47
C ARG A 236 -9.65 23.75 4.97
N GLY A 237 -8.88 22.70 4.70
CA GLY A 237 -9.10 21.38 5.29
C GLY A 237 -10.15 20.49 4.61
N ASP A 238 -10.76 20.96 3.52
CA ASP A 238 -11.59 20.13 2.68
C ASP A 238 -10.73 19.36 1.68
N ASN A 239 -11.06 18.09 1.44
CA ASN A 239 -10.40 17.26 0.41
C ASN A 239 -11.32 16.99 -0.80
N PHE A 240 -12.48 17.61 -0.87
CA PHE A 240 -13.44 17.51 -1.95
C PHE A 240 -13.93 16.09 -2.27
N TRP A 241 -13.78 15.12 -1.35
CA TRP A 241 -14.21 13.74 -1.53
C TRP A 241 -15.70 13.59 -1.82
N TRP A 242 -16.50 14.54 -1.39
CA TRP A 242 -17.94 14.62 -1.61
C TRP A 242 -18.34 15.01 -3.05
N MET A 243 -17.39 15.44 -3.89
CA MET A 243 -17.61 15.50 -5.34
C MET A 243 -17.66 14.08 -5.89
N GLU A 244 -18.78 13.44 -5.67
CA GLU A 244 -18.99 12.02 -5.91
C GLU A 244 -20.22 11.81 -6.78
N ILE A 245 -20.08 11.00 -7.82
CA ILE A 245 -21.17 10.54 -8.69
C ILE A 245 -20.89 9.10 -9.16
N GLY A 246 -21.89 8.46 -9.74
CA GLY A 246 -21.75 7.16 -10.38
C GLY A 246 -22.27 5.98 -9.57
N GLY A 247 -22.70 6.16 -8.29
CA GLY A 247 -23.26 5.06 -7.50
C GLY A 247 -24.63 4.55 -7.98
N LEU A 248 -25.27 5.28 -8.87
CA LEU A 248 -26.50 4.87 -9.58
C LEU A 248 -26.23 4.23 -10.95
N CYS A 249 -24.95 4.13 -11.36
CA CYS A 249 -24.48 3.59 -12.63
C CYS A 249 -23.55 2.40 -12.37
N ASP A 250 -23.08 1.73 -13.41
CA ASP A 250 -22.01 0.76 -13.31
C ASP A 250 -20.64 1.49 -13.30
N THR A 251 -19.99 1.58 -12.12
CA THR A 251 -18.74 2.31 -11.93
C THR A 251 -17.54 1.72 -12.70
N ILE A 252 -17.70 0.57 -13.36
CA ILE A 252 -16.73 0.01 -14.31
C ILE A 252 -17.10 0.36 -15.74
N ARG A 253 -18.29 -0.07 -16.19
CA ARG A 253 -18.71 0.11 -17.59
C ARG A 253 -18.87 1.58 -17.97
N ASP A 254 -19.42 2.38 -17.07
CA ASP A 254 -19.73 3.79 -17.30
C ASP A 254 -18.60 4.73 -16.78
N ALA A 255 -17.38 4.18 -16.52
CA ALA A 255 -16.28 4.88 -15.86
C ALA A 255 -15.87 6.18 -16.58
N ASP A 256 -15.83 6.19 -17.90
CA ASP A 256 -15.43 7.37 -18.69
C ASP A 256 -16.50 8.47 -18.66
N VAL A 257 -17.78 8.11 -18.73
CA VAL A 257 -18.90 9.06 -18.58
C VAL A 257 -18.90 9.68 -17.18
N ILE A 258 -18.69 8.85 -16.16
CA ILE A 258 -18.58 9.31 -14.77
C ILE A 258 -17.39 10.27 -14.60
N ARG A 259 -16.23 9.99 -15.22
CA ARG A 259 -15.07 10.88 -15.21
C ARG A 259 -15.41 12.22 -15.85
N ASP A 260 -16.00 12.22 -17.03
CA ASP A 260 -16.31 13.45 -17.77
C ASP A 260 -17.25 14.35 -16.97
N GLU A 261 -18.26 13.77 -16.34
CA GLU A 261 -19.16 14.50 -15.44
C GLU A 261 -18.44 15.02 -14.19
N LEU A 262 -17.56 14.23 -13.57
CA LEU A 262 -16.78 14.67 -12.42
C LEU A 262 -15.81 15.82 -12.76
N VAL A 263 -15.23 15.81 -13.95
CA VAL A 263 -14.39 16.91 -14.45
C VAL A 263 -15.21 18.19 -14.56
N ARG A 264 -16.43 18.12 -15.11
CA ARG A 264 -17.35 19.25 -15.18
C ARG A 264 -17.74 19.78 -13.79
N VAL A 265 -18.00 18.88 -12.86
CA VAL A 265 -18.28 19.21 -11.45
C VAL A 265 -17.09 19.88 -10.79
N GLY A 266 -15.87 19.32 -10.94
CA GLY A 266 -14.67 19.84 -10.32
C GLY A 266 -14.37 21.29 -10.73
N TYR A 267 -14.43 21.59 -12.02
CA TYR A 267 -14.27 22.96 -12.50
C TYR A 267 -15.42 23.88 -12.04
N GLY A 268 -16.64 23.37 -11.95
CA GLY A 268 -17.77 24.12 -11.44
C GLY A 268 -17.66 24.45 -9.96
N VAL A 269 -17.20 23.51 -9.13
CA VAL A 269 -16.94 23.75 -7.70
C VAL A 269 -15.81 24.76 -7.52
N TRP A 270 -14.75 24.67 -8.32
CA TRP A 270 -13.68 25.66 -8.28
C TRP A 270 -14.14 27.05 -8.72
N ASP A 271 -14.96 27.16 -9.78
CA ASP A 271 -15.62 28.41 -10.20
C ASP A 271 -16.48 28.99 -9.08
N TYR A 272 -17.28 28.16 -8.43
CA TYR A 272 -18.08 28.58 -7.30
C TYR A 272 -17.21 29.20 -6.20
N LEU A 273 -16.15 28.52 -5.77
CA LEU A 273 -15.25 29.03 -4.74
C LEU A 273 -14.61 30.37 -5.12
N LYS A 274 -14.13 30.48 -6.35
CA LYS A 274 -13.42 31.69 -6.82
C LYS A 274 -14.34 32.86 -7.10
N ASN A 275 -15.53 32.63 -7.67
CA ASN A 275 -16.32 33.69 -8.27
C ASN A 275 -17.69 33.89 -7.60
N HIS A 276 -18.27 32.88 -6.96
CA HIS A 276 -19.67 32.91 -6.51
C HIS A 276 -19.86 32.65 -5.01
N HIS A 277 -18.88 32.06 -4.33
CA HIS A 277 -18.97 31.78 -2.90
C HIS A 277 -19.17 33.09 -2.09
N PRO A 278 -20.04 33.10 -1.04
CA PRO A 278 -20.26 34.31 -0.23
C PRO A 278 -18.98 34.90 0.38
N LYS A 279 -17.95 34.08 0.60
CA LYS A 279 -16.64 34.47 1.12
C LYS A 279 -15.53 34.33 0.06
N LYS A 280 -15.82 34.63 -1.19
CA LYS A 280 -14.87 34.47 -2.30
C LYS A 280 -13.54 35.25 -2.09
N GLN A 281 -13.56 36.33 -1.34
CA GLN A 281 -12.36 37.10 -1.00
C GLN A 281 -11.34 36.26 -0.22
N GLU A 282 -11.78 35.29 0.58
CA GLU A 282 -10.87 34.35 1.28
C GLU A 282 -10.16 33.41 0.31
N HIS A 283 -10.69 33.27 -0.92
CA HIS A 283 -10.17 32.36 -1.95
C HIS A 283 -9.36 33.08 -3.05
N GLU A 284 -9.23 34.39 -3.02
CA GLU A 284 -8.55 35.18 -4.06
C GLU A 284 -7.10 34.73 -4.26
N LYS A 285 -6.38 34.48 -3.16
CA LYS A 285 -4.97 34.03 -3.15
C LYS A 285 -4.82 32.51 -3.20
N TRP A 286 -5.74 31.81 -3.87
CA TRP A 286 -5.65 30.38 -4.10
C TRP A 286 -5.78 30.08 -5.58
N THR A 287 -5.00 29.10 -6.05
CA THR A 287 -5.06 28.59 -7.42
C THR A 287 -5.28 27.09 -7.42
N LEU A 288 -5.94 26.58 -8.45
CA LEU A 288 -6.02 25.17 -8.76
C LEU A 288 -4.64 24.74 -9.28
N GLU A 289 -3.95 23.89 -8.54
CA GLU A 289 -2.63 23.39 -8.91
C GLU A 289 -2.74 22.09 -9.69
N TRP A 290 -3.66 21.23 -9.27
CA TRP A 290 -3.88 19.94 -9.91
C TRP A 290 -5.33 19.50 -9.74
N MET A 291 -5.83 18.85 -10.76
CA MET A 291 -7.08 18.09 -10.74
C MET A 291 -6.86 16.76 -11.45
N GLY A 292 -7.27 15.67 -10.82
CA GLY A 292 -7.14 14.33 -11.40
C GLY A 292 -8.03 14.15 -12.63
N MET A 293 -7.56 13.36 -13.59
CA MET A 293 -8.39 12.88 -14.71
C MET A 293 -8.80 11.41 -14.53
N LEU A 294 -8.42 10.83 -13.40
CA LEU A 294 -8.77 9.48 -12.99
C LEU A 294 -9.53 9.53 -11.68
N PRO A 295 -10.84 9.23 -11.67
CA PRO A 295 -11.62 9.21 -10.45
C PRO A 295 -11.18 8.10 -9.50
N GLY A 296 -11.10 8.43 -8.21
CA GLY A 296 -10.95 7.43 -7.16
C GLY A 296 -12.25 6.64 -6.98
N LYS A 297 -12.18 5.33 -7.16
CA LYS A 297 -13.31 4.42 -6.98
C LYS A 297 -13.39 3.94 -5.54
N ARG A 298 -14.60 3.80 -5.00
CA ARG A 298 -14.87 3.26 -3.66
C ARG A 298 -15.34 1.83 -3.69
N GLU A 299 -16.26 1.51 -4.61
CA GLU A 299 -16.93 0.23 -4.66
C GLU A 299 -17.19 -0.21 -6.10
N ASN A 300 -17.25 -1.54 -6.28
CA ASN A 300 -17.85 -2.22 -7.41
C ASN A 300 -18.07 -3.70 -7.04
N ARG A 301 -17.40 -4.64 -7.72
CA ARG A 301 -17.47 -6.08 -7.47
C ARG A 301 -16.73 -6.46 -6.19
N ARG A 302 -17.34 -7.32 -5.39
CA ARG A 302 -16.76 -7.96 -4.20
C ARG A 302 -16.75 -9.46 -4.42
N TYR A 303 -15.64 -10.11 -4.12
CA TYR A 303 -15.54 -11.57 -4.20
C TYR A 303 -16.38 -12.26 -3.12
N VAL A 304 -16.69 -13.52 -3.36
CA VAL A 304 -17.28 -14.42 -2.35
C VAL A 304 -16.20 -15.40 -1.89
N GLY A 305 -15.83 -15.29 -0.63
CA GLY A 305 -14.94 -16.20 0.09
C GLY A 305 -15.70 -17.28 0.85
N ASP A 306 -15.01 -18.00 1.71
CA ASP A 306 -15.66 -18.95 2.63
C ASP A 306 -16.39 -18.24 3.78
N HIS A 307 -16.02 -16.98 4.07
CA HIS A 307 -16.76 -16.07 4.93
C HIS A 307 -17.04 -14.76 4.19
N ILE A 308 -18.23 -14.22 4.36
CA ILE A 308 -18.61 -12.89 3.92
C ILE A 308 -18.66 -12.04 5.19
N LEU A 309 -17.72 -11.12 5.34
CA LEU A 309 -17.67 -10.23 6.51
C LEU A 309 -18.88 -9.29 6.47
N THR A 310 -19.58 -9.20 7.59
CA THR A 310 -20.82 -8.42 7.73
C THR A 310 -20.64 -7.21 8.65
N GLN A 311 -21.61 -6.29 8.62
CA GLN A 311 -21.75 -5.23 9.59
C GLN A 311 -21.79 -5.77 11.03
N ASN A 312 -22.46 -6.90 11.24
CA ASN A 312 -22.62 -7.51 12.56
C ASN A 312 -21.29 -8.07 13.07
N ASP A 313 -20.50 -8.71 12.20
CA ASP A 313 -19.13 -9.13 12.54
C ASP A 313 -18.28 -7.93 13.01
N ILE A 314 -18.36 -6.80 12.29
CA ILE A 314 -17.63 -5.58 12.67
C ILE A 314 -18.08 -5.08 14.04
N ARG A 315 -19.40 -4.96 14.27
CA ARG A 315 -19.96 -4.47 15.53
C ARG A 315 -19.59 -5.33 16.73
N ASP A 316 -19.46 -6.64 16.52
CA ASP A 316 -19.04 -7.60 17.53
C ASP A 316 -17.51 -7.61 17.76
N GLY A 317 -16.77 -6.75 17.09
CA GLY A 317 -15.33 -6.58 17.21
C GLY A 317 -14.51 -7.57 16.40
N GLY A 318 -15.11 -8.32 15.46
CA GLY A 318 -14.39 -9.20 14.55
C GLY A 318 -13.59 -10.30 15.27
N LYS A 319 -14.21 -11.04 16.17
CA LYS A 319 -13.58 -12.09 17.01
C LYS A 319 -13.47 -13.40 16.25
N PHE A 320 -12.39 -13.54 15.47
CA PHE A 320 -12.14 -14.73 14.66
C PHE A 320 -10.83 -15.42 15.07
N ASP A 321 -10.84 -16.75 15.15
CA ASP A 321 -9.64 -17.55 15.39
C ASP A 321 -8.64 -17.40 14.24
N ASP A 322 -9.15 -17.27 13.00
CA ASP A 322 -8.39 -17.06 11.78
C ASP A 322 -8.21 -15.57 11.42
N MET A 323 -8.25 -14.66 12.42
CA MET A 323 -7.96 -13.24 12.21
C MET A 323 -6.55 -13.04 11.67
N ILE A 324 -6.41 -12.30 10.54
CA ILE A 324 -5.12 -12.01 9.88
C ILE A 324 -4.88 -10.53 9.65
N ALA A 325 -5.87 -9.71 9.85
CA ALA A 325 -5.80 -8.26 9.74
C ALA A 325 -6.85 -7.63 10.65
N TYR A 326 -6.83 -6.32 10.75
CA TYR A 326 -7.84 -5.55 11.48
C TYR A 326 -8.26 -4.32 10.67
N GLY A 327 -9.47 -3.86 10.91
CA GLY A 327 -9.96 -2.54 10.54
C GLY A 327 -10.25 -1.70 11.79
N GLY A 328 -10.72 -0.49 11.59
CA GLY A 328 -11.04 0.44 12.69
C GLY A 328 -11.54 1.77 12.16
N TRP A 329 -11.82 1.89 10.87
CA TRP A 329 -12.54 3.00 10.28
C TRP A 329 -14.03 2.84 10.57
N SER A 330 -14.78 3.94 10.77
CA SER A 330 -16.24 3.88 10.83
C SER A 330 -16.82 3.27 9.55
N MET A 331 -18.00 2.68 9.62
CA MET A 331 -18.73 2.28 8.41
C MET A 331 -19.26 3.57 7.74
N ASP A 332 -18.48 4.05 6.79
CA ASP A 332 -18.64 5.31 6.06
C ASP A 332 -19.47 5.05 4.80
N ASP A 333 -20.79 5.05 4.99
CA ASP A 333 -21.77 4.73 3.98
C ASP A 333 -22.14 5.98 3.16
N HIS A 334 -21.69 6.01 1.91
CA HIS A 334 -21.94 7.09 0.97
C HIS A 334 -23.28 6.87 0.24
N HIS A 335 -24.10 7.91 0.20
CA HIS A 335 -25.36 7.82 -0.54
C HIS A 335 -25.12 7.60 -2.03
N PRO A 336 -25.74 6.58 -2.69
CA PRO A 336 -25.44 6.22 -4.09
C PRO A 336 -25.62 7.36 -5.10
N ALA A 337 -26.57 8.28 -4.85
CA ALA A 337 -26.77 9.45 -5.72
C ALA A 337 -25.65 10.51 -5.57
N GLY A 338 -24.75 10.38 -4.60
CA GLY A 338 -23.59 11.25 -4.43
C GLY A 338 -23.96 12.73 -4.40
N LEU A 339 -23.37 13.52 -5.30
CA LEU A 339 -23.61 14.97 -5.40
C LEU A 339 -25.08 15.31 -5.73
N LEU A 340 -25.80 14.43 -6.41
CA LEU A 340 -27.22 14.64 -6.76
C LEU A 340 -28.16 14.49 -5.56
N TYR A 341 -27.69 13.96 -4.46
CA TYR A 341 -28.47 13.84 -3.23
C TYR A 341 -28.43 15.14 -2.42
N SER A 342 -29.60 15.68 -2.09
CA SER A 342 -29.69 16.93 -1.32
C SER A 342 -29.37 16.79 0.17
N GLY A 343 -29.34 15.55 0.72
CA GLY A 343 -28.98 15.27 2.09
C GLY A 343 -27.45 15.24 2.32
N LYS A 344 -27.02 14.74 3.46
CA LYS A 344 -25.60 14.58 3.77
C LYS A 344 -24.95 13.58 2.80
N PRO A 345 -23.72 13.82 2.32
CA PRO A 345 -23.05 12.95 1.34
C PRO A 345 -22.76 11.55 1.89
N THR A 346 -22.56 11.42 3.18
CA THR A 346 -22.29 10.15 3.86
C THR A 346 -22.91 10.12 5.26
N ILE A 347 -23.08 8.90 5.78
CA ILE A 347 -23.43 8.62 7.17
C ILE A 347 -22.27 7.80 7.76
N PHE A 348 -21.67 8.30 8.84
CA PHE A 348 -20.64 7.58 9.57
C PHE A 348 -21.30 6.74 10.67
N HIS A 349 -21.46 5.43 10.42
CA HIS A 349 -21.94 4.51 11.43
C HIS A 349 -20.78 4.06 12.31
N PRO A 350 -20.95 3.95 13.64
CA PRO A 350 -19.91 3.53 14.56
C PRO A 350 -19.40 2.12 14.24
N ALA A 351 -18.10 1.94 14.32
CA ALA A 351 -17.43 0.65 14.31
C ALA A 351 -16.42 0.61 15.46
N PRO A 352 -16.22 -0.54 16.12
CA PRO A 352 -15.10 -0.71 17.03
C PRO A 352 -13.77 -0.41 16.35
N ALA A 353 -12.80 0.09 17.10
CA ALA A 353 -11.45 0.29 16.60
C ALA A 353 -10.46 -0.19 17.68
N PRO A 354 -9.76 -1.33 17.41
CA PRO A 354 -9.81 -2.14 16.19
C PRO A 354 -10.90 -3.24 16.21
N TYR A 355 -11.24 -3.78 15.03
CA TYR A 355 -11.98 -5.04 14.85
C TYR A 355 -11.22 -5.99 13.93
N GLY A 356 -11.32 -7.32 14.15
CA GLY A 356 -10.60 -8.34 13.38
C GLY A 356 -11.24 -8.65 12.04
N ILE A 357 -10.41 -9.07 11.06
CA ILE A 357 -10.83 -9.56 9.73
C ILE A 357 -10.26 -10.96 9.54
N PRO A 358 -11.10 -11.97 9.18
CA PRO A 358 -10.67 -13.37 9.10
C PRO A 358 -10.01 -13.68 7.75
N TYR A 359 -9.13 -14.68 7.75
CA TYR A 359 -8.44 -15.17 6.56
C TYR A 359 -9.42 -15.68 5.48
N ARG A 360 -10.54 -16.28 5.90
CA ARG A 360 -11.60 -16.80 5.01
C ARG A 360 -12.25 -15.75 4.12
N CYS A 361 -11.98 -14.46 4.33
CA CYS A 361 -12.41 -13.37 3.46
C CYS A 361 -11.44 -13.08 2.31
N LEU A 362 -10.27 -13.74 2.22
CA LEU A 362 -9.18 -13.38 1.29
C LEU A 362 -8.97 -14.40 0.15
N TYR A 363 -9.74 -15.45 0.03
CA TYR A 363 -9.62 -16.43 -1.06
C TYR A 363 -10.99 -16.85 -1.62
N SER A 364 -11.00 -17.28 -2.87
CA SER A 364 -12.23 -17.60 -3.59
C SER A 364 -12.88 -18.89 -3.07
N LYS A 365 -14.21 -18.84 -2.94
CA LYS A 365 -15.02 -20.00 -2.56
C LYS A 365 -14.97 -21.11 -3.60
N ASN A 366 -14.86 -20.78 -4.89
CA ASN A 366 -15.01 -21.73 -5.99
C ASN A 366 -13.82 -21.81 -6.95
N VAL A 367 -12.80 -20.92 -6.86
CA VAL A 367 -11.58 -21.01 -7.65
C VAL A 367 -10.40 -21.31 -6.73
N ALA A 368 -9.84 -22.50 -6.84
CA ALA A 368 -8.96 -23.08 -5.83
C ALA A 368 -7.67 -22.28 -5.56
N ASN A 369 -7.10 -21.64 -6.59
CA ASN A 369 -5.84 -20.90 -6.52
C ASN A 369 -5.99 -19.39 -6.69
N LEU A 370 -7.18 -18.84 -6.39
CA LEU A 370 -7.43 -17.40 -6.46
C LEU A 370 -7.62 -16.82 -5.06
N MET A 371 -6.76 -15.85 -4.74
CA MET A 371 -6.87 -14.98 -3.57
C MET A 371 -7.21 -13.55 -4.01
N PHE A 372 -7.55 -12.70 -3.06
CA PHE A 372 -7.83 -11.31 -3.30
C PHE A 372 -7.52 -10.45 -2.06
N ALA A 373 -7.12 -9.22 -2.30
CA ALA A 373 -6.92 -8.22 -1.26
C ALA A 373 -7.23 -6.82 -1.82
N GLY A 374 -7.70 -5.95 -0.96
CA GLY A 374 -8.15 -4.61 -1.35
C GLY A 374 -9.61 -4.39 -0.95
N ARG A 375 -10.27 -3.45 -1.62
CA ARG A 375 -11.70 -3.19 -1.37
C ARG A 375 -12.62 -4.31 -1.84
N ASN A 376 -12.12 -5.21 -2.67
CA ASN A 376 -12.85 -6.29 -3.32
C ASN A 376 -12.84 -7.63 -2.56
N ILE A 377 -12.44 -7.64 -1.30
CA ILE A 377 -12.50 -8.84 -0.47
C ILE A 377 -13.96 -9.29 -0.23
N SER A 378 -14.13 -10.44 0.39
CA SER A 378 -15.44 -11.02 0.68
C SER A 378 -16.14 -10.31 1.83
N THR A 379 -16.99 -9.33 1.50
CA THR A 379 -17.75 -8.51 2.46
C THR A 379 -19.14 -8.19 1.93
N THR A 380 -20.06 -7.79 2.82
CA THR A 380 -21.30 -7.09 2.44
C THR A 380 -20.96 -5.64 2.06
N HIS A 381 -21.92 -4.91 1.45
CA HIS A 381 -21.77 -3.49 1.18
C HIS A 381 -21.56 -2.68 2.47
N ALA A 382 -22.33 -2.96 3.52
CA ALA A 382 -22.21 -2.29 4.80
C ALA A 382 -20.80 -2.49 5.41
N ALA A 383 -20.30 -3.71 5.45
CA ALA A 383 -18.95 -3.99 5.97
C ALA A 383 -17.84 -3.39 5.08
N LEU A 384 -18.02 -3.39 3.75
CA LEU A 384 -17.08 -2.75 2.82
C LEU A 384 -16.91 -1.26 3.14
N SER A 385 -17.96 -0.57 3.57
CA SER A 385 -17.89 0.87 3.88
C SER A 385 -16.82 1.20 4.94
N SER A 386 -16.43 0.24 5.79
CA SER A 386 -15.31 0.33 6.73
C SER A 386 -14.01 -0.27 6.19
N THR A 387 -14.07 -1.48 5.59
CA THR A 387 -12.86 -2.25 5.25
C THR A 387 -12.11 -1.72 4.04
N ARG A 388 -12.75 -0.90 3.19
CA ARG A 388 -12.20 -0.39 1.92
C ARG A 388 -11.06 0.63 2.08
N VAL A 389 -10.84 1.20 3.26
CA VAL A 389 -9.80 2.22 3.43
C VAL A 389 -8.41 1.64 3.27
N MET A 390 -7.50 2.45 2.69
CA MET A 390 -6.21 1.94 2.21
C MET A 390 -5.27 1.44 3.31
N GLY A 391 -5.36 1.93 4.54
CA GLY A 391 -4.63 1.36 5.68
C GLY A 391 -5.03 -0.08 5.92
N THR A 392 -6.32 -0.33 6.11
CA THR A 392 -6.86 -1.69 6.30
C THR A 392 -6.53 -2.60 5.11
N THR A 393 -6.75 -2.12 3.86
CA THR A 393 -6.47 -2.96 2.67
C THR A 393 -4.98 -3.25 2.49
N SER A 394 -4.09 -2.44 3.03
CA SER A 394 -2.64 -2.71 3.07
C SER A 394 -2.30 -3.92 3.94
N LEU A 395 -2.93 -4.03 5.12
CA LEU A 395 -2.80 -5.22 5.98
C LEU A 395 -3.35 -6.47 5.30
N LEU A 396 -4.49 -6.35 4.59
CA LEU A 396 -5.06 -7.46 3.80
C LEU A 396 -4.10 -7.89 2.69
N GLY A 397 -3.42 -6.94 2.05
CA GLY A 397 -2.38 -7.21 1.06
C GLY A 397 -1.21 -7.98 1.66
N GLN A 398 -0.68 -7.53 2.80
CA GLN A 398 0.42 -8.21 3.50
C GLN A 398 0.01 -9.63 3.90
N ALA A 399 -1.20 -9.81 4.43
CA ALA A 399 -1.72 -11.12 4.81
C ALA A 399 -1.88 -12.07 3.62
N ALA A 400 -2.46 -11.59 2.50
CA ALA A 400 -2.63 -12.40 1.29
C ALA A 400 -1.28 -12.81 0.69
N GLY A 401 -0.31 -11.88 0.60
CA GLY A 401 1.02 -12.16 0.08
C GLY A 401 1.79 -13.15 0.95
N THR A 402 1.78 -12.97 2.28
CA THR A 402 2.42 -13.90 3.22
C THR A 402 1.78 -15.29 3.14
N ALA A 403 0.44 -15.36 3.10
CA ALA A 403 -0.28 -16.62 2.94
C ALA A 403 0.06 -17.31 1.61
N ALA A 404 0.13 -16.55 0.50
CA ALA A 404 0.50 -17.09 -0.80
C ALA A 404 1.91 -17.70 -0.78
N ALA A 405 2.90 -17.02 -0.18
CA ALA A 405 4.25 -17.57 -0.03
C ALA A 405 4.26 -18.87 0.79
N MET A 406 3.46 -18.95 1.87
CA MET A 406 3.30 -20.16 2.64
C MET A 406 2.67 -21.30 1.82
N CYS A 407 1.63 -21.01 1.04
CA CYS A 407 1.00 -21.98 0.14
C CYS A 407 2.01 -22.55 -0.87
N ILE A 408 2.84 -21.69 -1.46
CA ILE A 408 3.89 -22.10 -2.41
C ILE A 408 4.91 -23.01 -1.74
N ARG A 409 5.41 -22.63 -0.56
CA ARG A 409 6.35 -23.43 0.23
C ARG A 409 5.78 -24.82 0.57
N ASP A 410 4.52 -24.87 0.99
CA ASP A 410 3.86 -26.06 1.52
C ASP A 410 3.15 -26.90 0.44
N GLY A 411 3.10 -26.41 -0.81
CA GLY A 411 2.43 -27.10 -1.93
C GLY A 411 0.92 -27.24 -1.74
N CYS A 412 0.26 -26.26 -1.10
CA CYS A 412 -1.18 -26.31 -0.83
C CYS A 412 -1.93 -25.10 -1.43
N ASP A 413 -3.25 -25.24 -1.55
CA ASP A 413 -4.13 -24.14 -1.92
C ASP A 413 -4.42 -23.22 -0.73
N PRO A 414 -4.88 -21.98 -0.93
CA PRO A 414 -5.18 -21.04 0.13
C PRO A 414 -6.08 -21.59 1.23
N ARG A 415 -7.15 -22.31 0.87
CA ARG A 415 -8.05 -22.96 1.84
C ARG A 415 -7.32 -23.99 2.71
N GLY A 416 -6.27 -24.63 2.18
CA GLY A 416 -5.48 -25.63 2.89
C GLY A 416 -4.77 -25.08 4.14
N LEU A 417 -4.47 -23.77 4.20
CA LEU A 417 -3.86 -23.16 5.39
C LEU A 417 -4.78 -23.20 6.62
N LEU A 418 -6.10 -23.28 6.45
CA LEU A 418 -7.03 -23.43 7.57
C LEU A 418 -6.80 -24.74 8.34
N SER A 419 -6.22 -25.75 7.70
CA SER A 419 -5.92 -27.04 8.32
C SER A 419 -4.64 -26.97 9.17
N GLY A 420 -4.69 -26.18 10.26
CA GLY A 420 -3.64 -26.13 11.28
C GLY A 420 -2.46 -25.18 11.00
N ARG A 421 -2.52 -24.36 9.93
CA ARG A 421 -1.42 -23.43 9.57
C ARG A 421 -1.73 -21.96 9.83
N VAL A 422 -2.94 -21.63 10.26
CA VAL A 422 -3.35 -20.24 10.54
C VAL A 422 -2.50 -19.61 11.63
N ALA A 423 -2.18 -20.35 12.70
CA ALA A 423 -1.33 -19.85 13.78
C ALA A 423 0.10 -19.51 13.30
N GLU A 424 0.63 -20.25 12.33
CA GLU A 424 1.92 -19.92 11.70
C GLU A 424 1.79 -18.65 10.86
N LEU A 425 0.73 -18.51 10.06
CA LEU A 425 0.48 -17.28 9.30
C LEU A 425 0.40 -16.06 10.22
N GLN A 426 -0.36 -16.16 11.30
CA GLN A 426 -0.47 -15.10 12.31
C GLN A 426 0.88 -14.75 12.95
N SER A 427 1.70 -15.75 13.27
CA SER A 427 3.05 -15.54 13.80
C SER A 427 3.92 -14.78 12.81
N ARG A 428 3.95 -15.21 11.53
CA ARG A 428 4.73 -14.55 10.48
C ARG A 428 4.30 -13.10 10.25
N LEU A 429 3.00 -12.84 10.26
CA LEU A 429 2.48 -11.48 10.13
C LEU A 429 2.96 -10.58 11.28
N MET A 430 2.87 -11.07 12.53
CA MET A 430 3.36 -10.32 13.70
C MET A 430 4.89 -10.16 13.70
N ASP A 431 5.63 -11.15 13.22
CA ASP A 431 7.09 -11.03 13.06
C ASP A 431 7.46 -9.92 12.04
N ASP A 432 6.62 -9.68 11.03
CA ASP A 432 6.72 -8.60 10.05
C ASP A 432 5.98 -7.32 10.47
N ASP A 433 5.79 -7.10 11.79
CA ASP A 433 5.17 -5.92 12.42
C ASP A 433 3.69 -5.69 12.00
N GLN A 434 3.02 -6.70 11.44
CA GLN A 434 1.57 -6.63 11.25
C GLN A 434 0.86 -7.06 12.53
N TRP A 435 0.54 -6.09 13.35
CA TRP A 435 -0.16 -6.31 14.60
C TRP A 435 -1.50 -7.04 14.39
N LEU A 436 -1.80 -7.95 15.30
CA LEU A 436 -3.11 -8.60 15.42
C LEU A 436 -3.71 -8.28 16.80
N PRO A 437 -4.81 -7.54 16.89
CA PRO A 437 -5.40 -7.10 18.14
C PRO A 437 -5.62 -8.24 19.14
N GLY A 438 -5.18 -8.05 20.38
CA GLY A 438 -5.34 -9.02 21.47
C GLY A 438 -4.40 -10.23 21.39
N ARG A 439 -3.41 -10.22 20.47
CA ARG A 439 -2.43 -11.31 20.34
C ARG A 439 -1.02 -10.82 20.64
N ALA A 440 -0.28 -11.61 21.42
CA ALA A 440 1.13 -11.42 21.66
C ALA A 440 1.95 -12.20 20.62
N ARG A 441 3.04 -11.60 20.15
CA ARG A 441 4.02 -12.25 19.26
C ARG A 441 4.79 -13.33 20.02
N LYS A 442 5.08 -14.43 19.37
CA LYS A 442 5.90 -15.51 19.94
C LYS A 442 7.39 -15.11 19.86
N LEU A 443 8.05 -15.05 21.00
CA LEU A 443 9.47 -14.74 21.11
C LEU A 443 10.35 -15.96 20.80
N SER A 444 11.59 -15.70 20.37
CA SER A 444 12.64 -16.72 20.19
C SER A 444 12.96 -17.45 21.51
N GLN A 445 13.56 -18.62 21.40
CA GLN A 445 14.04 -19.36 22.58
C GLN A 445 15.17 -18.60 23.28
N LEU A 446 16.08 -17.97 22.51
CA LEU A 446 17.19 -17.18 23.07
C LEU A 446 16.66 -16.03 23.93
N THR A 447 15.69 -15.26 23.45
CA THR A 447 15.10 -14.15 24.21
C THR A 447 14.41 -14.64 25.49
N ARG A 448 13.64 -15.72 25.41
CA ARG A 448 12.93 -16.28 26.57
C ARG A 448 13.86 -16.82 27.65
N SER A 449 15.02 -17.36 27.29
CA SER A 449 15.97 -17.94 28.24
C SER A 449 16.97 -16.93 28.80
N ALA A 450 17.03 -15.71 28.26
CA ALA A 450 17.95 -14.68 28.68
C ALA A 450 17.45 -13.92 29.94
N THR A 451 18.37 -13.26 30.62
CA THR A 451 18.10 -12.24 31.63
C THR A 451 18.27 -10.86 31.00
N PHE A 452 17.29 -9.96 31.23
CA PHE A 452 17.36 -8.58 30.79
C PHE A 452 17.74 -7.68 31.96
N GLU A 453 18.75 -6.82 31.78
CA GLU A 453 19.22 -5.89 32.80
C GLU A 453 19.34 -4.48 32.21
N GLY A 454 18.80 -3.50 32.91
CA GLY A 454 18.82 -2.10 32.47
C GLY A 454 18.03 -1.21 33.43
N ARG A 455 17.95 0.07 33.10
CA ARG A 455 17.13 1.03 33.84
C ARG A 455 15.67 0.93 33.38
N GLY A 456 14.72 1.02 34.31
CA GLY A 456 13.28 1.01 33.99
C GLY A 456 12.74 -0.38 33.71
N ASP A 457 11.63 -0.43 33.00
CA ASP A 457 10.93 -1.69 32.67
C ASP A 457 11.51 -2.32 31.40
N VAL A 458 12.63 -3.03 31.53
CA VAL A 458 13.25 -3.75 30.42
C VAL A 458 12.52 -5.06 30.07
N GLU A 459 11.65 -5.56 30.96
CA GLU A 459 10.88 -6.77 30.69
C GLU A 459 9.82 -6.54 29.60
N SER A 460 9.30 -5.32 29.43
CA SER A 460 8.42 -4.94 28.33
C SER A 460 9.02 -5.20 26.94
N LEU A 461 10.38 -5.26 26.82
CA LEU A 461 11.04 -5.58 25.53
C LEU A 461 10.82 -7.02 25.06
N ARG A 462 10.29 -7.89 25.94
CA ARG A 462 10.04 -9.29 25.65
C ARG A 462 8.67 -9.79 26.12
N ASP A 463 7.68 -8.92 26.17
CA ASP A 463 6.29 -9.28 26.50
C ASP A 463 5.48 -9.74 25.27
N GLY A 464 6.02 -9.52 24.07
CA GLY A 464 5.41 -9.93 22.80
C GLY A 464 4.44 -8.90 22.20
N TYR A 465 4.31 -7.71 22.80
CA TYR A 465 3.49 -6.63 22.27
C TYR A 465 4.36 -5.53 21.66
N ASP A 466 4.14 -5.26 20.39
CA ASP A 466 4.98 -4.31 19.63
C ASP A 466 4.34 -2.90 19.56
N ARG A 467 3.38 -2.56 20.45
CA ARG A 467 2.73 -1.24 20.57
C ARG A 467 2.03 -1.06 21.91
N PRO A 468 1.67 0.18 22.29
CA PRO A 468 0.88 0.43 23.49
C PRO A 468 -0.51 -0.20 23.41
N SER A 469 -1.04 -0.58 24.56
CA SER A 469 -2.46 -0.88 24.77
C SER A 469 -3.13 0.25 25.58
N GLU A 470 -4.44 0.15 25.80
CA GLU A 470 -5.13 1.13 26.65
C GLU A 470 -4.61 1.17 28.11
N LYS A 471 -4.03 0.07 28.59
CA LYS A 471 -3.64 -0.12 29.99
C LYS A 471 -2.14 -0.07 30.21
N GLU A 472 -1.34 -0.46 29.20
CA GLU A 472 0.09 -0.67 29.33
C GLU A 472 0.83 -0.09 28.13
N THR A 473 2.03 0.44 28.37
CA THR A 473 2.85 1.04 27.32
C THR A 473 3.56 -0.02 26.46
N HIS A 474 3.77 -1.21 27.00
CA HIS A 474 4.51 -2.29 26.35
C HIS A 474 5.84 -1.83 25.74
N ALA A 475 6.56 -0.99 26.45
CA ALA A 475 7.77 -0.36 25.94
C ALA A 475 8.80 -0.13 27.06
N TRP A 476 10.04 -0.22 26.68
CA TRP A 476 11.13 0.33 27.47
C TRP A 476 11.30 1.82 27.14
N ASP A 477 11.05 2.66 28.13
CA ASP A 477 11.29 4.11 28.05
C ASP A 477 12.78 4.38 28.31
N ALA A 478 13.48 4.86 27.28
CA ALA A 478 14.92 5.07 27.31
C ALA A 478 15.32 6.50 26.95
N LYS A 479 16.52 6.90 27.41
CA LYS A 479 17.21 8.13 27.02
C LYS A 479 18.49 7.79 26.28
N PRO A 480 19.04 8.70 25.47
CA PRO A 480 20.36 8.54 24.91
C PRO A 480 21.39 8.26 26.01
N GLY A 481 22.14 7.16 25.86
CA GLY A 481 23.12 6.70 26.83
C GLY A 481 22.62 5.65 27.84
N ASP A 482 21.31 5.43 27.95
CA ASP A 482 20.79 4.26 28.69
C ASP A 482 21.19 2.98 27.95
N THR A 483 21.23 1.86 28.67
CA THR A 483 21.59 0.55 28.08
C THR A 483 20.62 -0.52 28.57
N VAL A 484 20.32 -1.47 27.67
CA VAL A 484 19.71 -2.75 28.05
C VAL A 484 20.66 -3.88 27.67
N THR A 485 20.96 -4.75 28.62
CA THR A 485 21.87 -5.90 28.46
C THR A 485 21.06 -7.18 28.53
N VAL A 486 21.26 -8.05 27.55
CA VAL A 486 20.66 -9.38 27.44
C VAL A 486 21.77 -10.39 27.73
N LYS A 487 21.60 -11.25 28.77
CA LYS A 487 22.62 -12.17 29.26
C LYS A 487 22.14 -13.62 29.27
N TRP A 488 23.05 -14.52 29.01
CA TRP A 488 22.83 -15.97 29.13
C TRP A 488 23.85 -16.55 30.12
N SER A 489 23.50 -17.69 30.71
CA SER A 489 24.38 -18.41 31.65
C SER A 489 25.65 -19.01 30.98
N GLN A 490 25.65 -19.12 29.65
CA GLN A 490 26.74 -19.61 28.84
C GLN A 490 26.76 -18.90 27.48
N SER A 491 27.87 -19.02 26.74
CA SER A 491 28.01 -18.49 25.39
C SER A 491 27.02 -19.19 24.45
N VAL A 492 26.20 -18.41 23.75
CA VAL A 492 25.19 -18.85 22.77
C VAL A 492 25.53 -18.37 21.37
N HIS A 493 24.98 -19.03 20.35
CA HIS A 493 25.04 -18.52 18.99
C HIS A 493 23.90 -17.51 18.79
N VAL A 494 24.24 -16.30 18.32
CA VAL A 494 23.32 -15.24 17.98
C VAL A 494 23.36 -15.03 16.47
N GLY A 495 22.29 -15.38 15.76
CA GLY A 495 22.15 -15.16 14.32
C GLY A 495 21.85 -13.69 14.03
N GLY A 496 21.06 -13.02 14.87
CA GLY A 496 20.77 -11.61 14.73
C GLY A 496 19.77 -11.08 15.75
N LEU A 497 19.26 -9.87 15.48
CA LEU A 497 18.28 -9.18 16.31
C LEU A 497 17.08 -8.73 15.51
N ARG A 498 15.91 -8.69 16.16
CA ARG A 498 14.71 -7.98 15.73
C ARG A 498 14.40 -6.89 16.75
N LEU A 499 14.31 -5.65 16.29
CA LEU A 499 13.92 -4.51 17.12
C LEU A 499 12.62 -3.93 16.57
N VAL A 500 11.73 -3.47 17.47
CA VAL A 500 10.58 -2.63 17.12
C VAL A 500 10.68 -1.32 17.89
N LEU A 501 10.82 -0.24 17.14
CA LEU A 501 11.06 1.10 17.62
C LEU A 501 9.77 1.93 17.56
N ASP A 502 9.67 2.97 18.38
CA ASP A 502 8.52 3.87 18.34
C ASP A 502 8.56 4.75 17.10
N SER A 503 7.60 4.55 16.22
CA SER A 503 7.38 5.38 15.03
C SER A 503 6.29 6.43 15.21
N ASP A 504 5.82 6.64 16.42
CA ASP A 504 4.64 7.47 16.73
C ASP A 504 3.46 7.14 15.79
N LEU A 505 2.77 6.05 16.09
CA LEU A 505 1.61 5.60 15.31
C LEU A 505 0.45 6.63 15.29
N ASN A 506 0.52 7.67 16.12
CA ASN A 506 -0.47 8.75 16.14
C ASN A 506 -0.11 9.89 15.18
N GLN A 507 1.15 9.99 14.75
CA GLN A 507 1.57 10.96 13.74
C GLN A 507 1.00 10.60 12.37
N HIS A 508 0.42 11.58 11.68
CA HIS A 508 -0.04 11.41 10.31
C HIS A 508 1.15 11.38 9.33
N LYS A 509 1.41 10.22 8.72
CA LYS A 509 2.48 10.01 7.72
C LYS A 509 1.96 9.98 6.28
N ARG A 510 0.73 10.42 6.07
CA ARG A 510 0.04 10.40 4.77
C ARG A 510 0.43 11.60 3.89
N MET A 511 0.37 11.41 2.58
CA MET A 511 0.48 12.48 1.60
C MET A 511 -0.71 13.45 1.69
N PRO A 512 -0.56 14.75 1.35
CA PRO A 512 -1.65 15.70 1.35
C PRO A 512 -2.68 15.36 0.26
N CYS A 513 -3.94 15.68 0.50
CA CYS A 513 -5.02 15.48 -0.46
C CYS A 513 -5.32 16.76 -1.25
N SER A 514 -5.87 17.80 -0.64
CA SER A 514 -6.30 19.01 -1.34
C SER A 514 -5.46 20.24 -1.05
N VAL A 515 -4.93 20.33 0.16
CA VAL A 515 -4.05 21.44 0.57
C VAL A 515 -2.83 20.88 1.27
N PRO A 516 -1.69 21.57 1.22
CA PRO A 516 -0.52 21.16 1.99
C PRO A 516 -0.86 21.02 3.47
N LEU A 517 -0.31 20.00 4.11
CA LEU A 517 -0.46 19.83 5.55
C LEU A 517 0.23 20.98 6.28
N LYS A 518 -0.41 21.52 7.32
CA LYS A 518 0.18 22.58 8.13
C LYS A 518 1.20 22.01 9.09
N GLY A 519 2.36 22.69 9.21
CA GLY A 519 3.43 22.34 10.14
C GLY A 519 4.35 21.24 9.59
N ASN A 520 5.29 20.81 10.43
CA ASN A 520 6.33 19.85 10.05
C ASN A 520 5.82 18.39 10.20
N GLN A 521 4.68 18.09 9.59
CA GLN A 521 4.03 16.76 9.69
C GLN A 521 4.58 15.73 8.69
N GLY A 522 5.48 16.12 7.80
CA GLY A 522 6.01 15.26 6.74
C GLY A 522 7.32 14.54 7.07
N GLY A 523 7.97 14.82 8.19
CA GLY A 523 9.27 14.26 8.55
C GLY A 523 9.21 12.98 9.36
N VAL A 524 10.36 12.36 9.56
CA VAL A 524 10.52 11.22 10.47
C VAL A 524 10.08 11.62 11.88
N PRO A 525 9.30 10.79 12.61
CA PRO A 525 8.85 11.10 13.96
C PRO A 525 10.01 11.43 14.91
N ALA A 526 9.83 12.48 15.72
CA ALA A 526 10.91 12.96 16.60
C ALA A 526 11.34 11.93 17.65
N SER A 527 10.42 11.04 18.09
CA SER A 527 10.70 9.96 19.05
C SER A 527 11.44 8.78 18.46
N MET A 528 11.51 8.67 17.12
CA MET A 528 12.20 7.56 16.44
C MET A 528 13.67 7.53 16.81
N LEU A 529 14.17 6.35 17.22
CA LEU A 529 15.58 6.12 17.48
C LEU A 529 16.38 6.20 16.16
N ARG A 530 17.25 7.21 16.07
CA ARG A 530 18.05 7.51 14.87
C ARG A 530 19.40 6.79 14.86
N ARG A 531 20.11 6.88 16.01
CA ARG A 531 21.46 6.34 16.13
C ARG A 531 21.53 5.40 17.33
N PHE A 532 22.10 4.23 17.12
CA PHE A 532 22.33 3.24 18.18
C PHE A 532 23.46 2.29 17.79
N ARG A 533 23.96 1.56 18.78
CA ARG A 533 24.89 0.47 18.53
C ARG A 533 24.52 -0.77 19.32
N ILE A 534 24.95 -1.90 18.82
CA ILE A 534 24.91 -3.19 19.50
C ILE A 534 26.33 -3.55 19.89
N GLU A 535 26.51 -3.95 21.14
CA GLU A 535 27.76 -4.44 21.66
C GLU A 535 27.60 -5.90 22.10
N ALA A 536 28.63 -6.70 21.93
CA ALA A 536 28.70 -8.08 22.42
C ALA A 536 29.89 -8.25 23.36
N MET A 537 29.76 -9.15 24.34
CA MET A 537 30.83 -9.49 25.28
C MET A 537 31.70 -10.58 24.68
N ASP A 538 32.99 -10.39 24.65
CA ASP A 538 33.96 -11.42 24.25
C ASP A 538 34.22 -12.44 25.39
N ASP A 539 35.00 -13.49 25.10
CA ASP A 539 35.32 -14.52 26.06
C ASP A 539 36.18 -14.01 27.25
N CYS A 540 36.79 -12.83 27.12
CA CYS A 540 37.54 -12.16 28.18
C CYS A 540 36.70 -11.23 29.04
N GLY A 541 35.39 -11.11 28.75
CA GLY A 541 34.48 -10.23 29.46
C GLY A 541 34.53 -8.77 28.99
N THR A 542 35.14 -8.48 27.84
CA THR A 542 35.27 -7.14 27.27
C THR A 542 34.12 -6.86 26.29
N TRP A 543 33.55 -5.65 26.33
CA TRP A 543 32.51 -5.23 25.41
C TRP A 543 33.10 -4.66 24.12
N GLY A 544 32.67 -5.20 22.99
CA GLY A 544 33.02 -4.71 21.64
C GLY A 544 31.79 -4.33 20.84
N THR A 545 31.85 -3.24 20.07
CA THR A 545 30.76 -2.86 19.13
C THR A 545 30.77 -3.83 17.97
N VAL A 546 29.62 -4.53 17.76
CA VAL A 546 29.42 -5.51 16.66
C VAL A 546 28.51 -4.99 15.56
N TYR A 547 27.72 -3.96 15.86
CA TYR A 547 26.88 -3.26 14.88
C TYR A 547 26.68 -1.81 15.27
N ARG A 548 26.61 -0.92 14.30
CA ARG A 548 26.32 0.51 14.49
C ARG A 548 25.36 1.00 13.42
N GLU A 549 24.25 1.58 13.87
CA GLU A 549 23.30 2.29 13.03
C GLU A 549 23.48 3.80 13.17
N SER A 550 23.64 4.50 12.05
CA SER A 550 23.93 5.94 12.04
C SER A 550 22.75 6.81 11.66
N CYS A 551 21.73 6.25 10.99
CA CYS A 551 20.59 7.01 10.47
C CYS A 551 19.34 6.15 10.27
N ASN A 552 18.90 5.46 11.32
CA ASN A 552 17.66 4.71 11.25
C ASN A 552 16.44 5.64 11.16
N TYR A 553 15.49 5.26 10.34
CA TYR A 553 14.18 5.87 10.20
C TYR A 553 13.05 4.83 10.09
N GLN A 554 13.37 3.56 10.33
CA GLN A 554 12.42 2.45 10.26
C GLN A 554 12.00 1.97 11.66
N ARG A 555 10.72 1.55 11.75
CA ARG A 555 10.13 0.99 12.96
C ARG A 555 10.63 -0.42 13.25
N LEU A 556 10.50 -1.32 12.28
CA LEU A 556 11.01 -2.69 12.36
C LEU A 556 12.43 -2.72 11.82
N VAL A 557 13.37 -3.14 12.66
CA VAL A 557 14.80 -3.26 12.30
C VAL A 557 15.25 -4.70 12.52
N ARG A 558 15.89 -5.28 11.51
CA ARG A 558 16.47 -6.63 11.56
C ARG A 558 17.98 -6.53 11.31
N ILE A 559 18.76 -7.00 12.27
CA ILE A 559 20.22 -6.88 12.28
C ILE A 559 20.84 -8.27 12.21
N PRO A 560 21.49 -8.65 11.10
CA PRO A 560 22.26 -9.88 11.03
C PRO A 560 23.57 -9.72 11.83
N LEU A 561 23.93 -10.71 12.67
CA LEU A 561 25.13 -10.65 13.51
C LEU A 561 26.08 -11.84 13.31
N GLN A 562 25.60 -13.08 13.40
CA GLN A 562 26.40 -14.32 13.26
C GLN A 562 27.62 -14.37 14.20
N LEU A 563 27.40 -14.32 15.51
CA LEU A 563 28.47 -14.37 16.51
C LEU A 563 28.12 -15.29 17.68
N ARG A 564 29.14 -15.62 18.50
CA ARG A 564 28.96 -16.32 19.78
C ARG A 564 29.28 -15.36 20.92
N THR A 565 28.40 -15.31 21.93
CA THR A 565 28.58 -14.43 23.09
C THR A 565 27.75 -14.91 24.27
N SER A 566 28.15 -14.53 25.48
CA SER A 566 27.33 -14.70 26.69
C SER A 566 26.46 -13.48 27.02
N ALA A 567 26.71 -12.34 26.35
CA ALA A 567 25.87 -11.14 26.55
C ALA A 567 25.95 -10.19 25.37
N ILE A 568 24.83 -9.56 25.06
CA ILE A 568 24.72 -8.43 24.13
C ILE A 568 24.06 -7.24 24.84
N ARG A 569 24.32 -6.02 24.35
CA ARG A 569 23.57 -4.84 24.82
C ARG A 569 23.25 -3.89 23.68
N LEU A 570 22.07 -3.30 23.77
CA LEU A 570 21.61 -2.19 22.94
C LEU A 570 21.96 -0.89 23.65
N VAL A 571 22.56 0.04 22.91
CA VAL A 571 22.93 1.38 23.38
C VAL A 571 22.30 2.41 22.45
N PRO A 572 21.15 2.98 22.80
CA PRO A 572 20.56 4.13 22.12
C PRO A 572 21.46 5.36 22.23
N GLU A 573 21.71 6.06 21.13
CA GLU A 573 22.62 7.22 21.08
C GLU A 573 21.89 8.53 20.75
N GLN A 574 20.90 8.49 19.87
CA GLN A 574 20.21 9.70 19.41
C GLN A 574 18.83 9.38 18.83
N THR A 575 17.85 10.26 19.06
CA THR A 575 16.54 10.29 18.38
C THR A 575 16.56 11.29 17.21
N TRP A 576 15.44 11.39 16.47
CA TRP A 576 15.24 12.44 15.48
C TRP A 576 14.89 13.80 16.07
N GLY A 577 14.73 13.96 17.39
CA GLY A 577 14.48 15.26 18.03
C GLY A 577 13.89 15.21 19.43
N ALA A 578 13.38 14.09 19.88
CA ALA A 578 12.86 13.94 21.23
C ALA A 578 14.01 13.66 22.23
N ALA A 579 13.80 14.04 23.49
CA ALA A 579 14.74 13.75 24.59
C ALA A 579 14.69 12.29 25.05
N GLU A 580 13.60 11.60 24.78
CA GLU A 580 13.31 10.23 25.18
C GLU A 580 12.78 9.43 24.00
N MET A 581 12.88 8.10 24.05
CA MET A 581 12.39 7.18 23.05
C MET A 581 11.72 5.98 23.72
N ARG A 582 10.84 5.32 22.97
CA ARG A 582 10.25 4.03 23.36
C ARG A 582 10.76 2.94 22.44
N ILE A 583 11.12 1.80 23.01
CA ILE A 583 11.48 0.59 22.29
C ILE A 583 10.53 -0.51 22.74
N PHE A 584 9.77 -1.06 21.78
CA PHE A 584 8.73 -2.04 22.09
C PHE A 584 9.25 -3.48 22.13
N SER A 585 10.28 -3.80 21.36
CA SER A 585 10.77 -5.19 21.31
C SER A 585 12.27 -5.24 21.04
N LEU A 586 12.93 -6.14 21.76
CA LEU A 586 14.28 -6.62 21.49
C LEU A 586 14.25 -8.15 21.52
N ASP A 587 14.24 -8.78 20.35
CA ASP A 587 14.23 -10.23 20.19
C ASP A 587 15.56 -10.70 19.60
N VAL A 588 16.23 -11.64 20.28
CA VAL A 588 17.51 -12.21 19.87
C VAL A 588 17.25 -13.49 19.10
N LEU A 589 17.68 -13.58 17.87
CA LEU A 589 17.35 -14.64 16.94
C LEU A 589 18.50 -15.65 16.80
N GLU A 590 18.16 -16.93 16.69
CA GLU A 590 19.11 -18.02 16.40
C GLU A 590 19.52 -17.98 14.92
N ASP A 591 18.57 -17.71 14.03
CA ASP A 591 18.77 -17.59 12.60
C ASP A 591 19.15 -16.17 12.19
N VAL A 592 19.84 -16.06 11.05
CA VAL A 592 20.20 -14.75 10.47
C VAL A 592 18.96 -14.11 9.84
N PRO A 593 18.48 -12.98 10.36
CA PRO A 593 17.33 -12.32 9.78
C PRO A 593 17.69 -11.65 8.45
N THR A 594 16.75 -11.65 7.51
CA THR A 594 16.85 -10.83 6.29
C THR A 594 16.60 -9.37 6.67
N PRO A 595 17.52 -8.44 6.40
CA PRO A 595 17.31 -7.02 6.63
C PRO A 595 16.07 -6.50 5.86
N ILE A 596 15.37 -5.52 6.45
CA ILE A 596 14.22 -4.88 5.82
C ILE A 596 14.70 -3.74 4.93
N GLY A 597 14.00 -3.53 3.81
CA GLY A 597 14.29 -2.42 2.91
C GLY A 597 15.57 -2.58 2.09
N VAL A 598 16.13 -3.79 1.99
CA VAL A 598 17.24 -4.05 1.06
C VAL A 598 16.73 -3.82 -0.35
N VAL A 599 17.20 -2.74 -0.93
CA VAL A 599 17.07 -2.41 -2.34
C VAL A 599 18.37 -2.85 -3.00
N GLU A 600 18.31 -3.70 -4.02
CA GLU A 600 19.49 -3.96 -4.84
C GLU A 600 19.97 -2.63 -5.41
N GLU A 601 21.21 -2.25 -5.16
CA GLU A 601 21.80 -1.05 -5.74
C GLU A 601 21.56 -1.09 -7.25
N GLY A 602 20.95 -0.01 -7.77
CA GLY A 602 20.50 0.06 -9.15
C GLY A 602 21.64 -0.19 -10.12
N LYS A 603 21.78 -1.41 -10.58
CA LYS A 603 22.52 -1.70 -11.80
C LYS A 603 21.64 -1.24 -12.94
N LEU A 604 22.02 -0.11 -13.55
CA LEU A 604 21.52 0.31 -14.85
C LEU A 604 21.49 -0.93 -15.76
N TRP A 605 20.36 -1.23 -16.34
CA TRP A 605 20.07 -2.40 -17.14
C TRP A 605 21.27 -2.84 -17.98
N PRO A 606 22.00 -3.91 -17.59
CA PRO A 606 23.19 -4.33 -18.34
C PRO A 606 22.85 -4.74 -19.75
N GLU A 607 21.62 -5.24 -19.99
CA GLU A 607 21.20 -5.77 -21.30
C GLU A 607 20.84 -4.67 -22.31
N VAL A 608 20.25 -3.55 -21.89
CA VAL A 608 19.91 -2.44 -22.80
C VAL A 608 21.15 -1.59 -23.08
N VAL A 609 21.97 -1.31 -22.07
CA VAL A 609 23.23 -0.59 -22.25
C VAL A 609 24.19 -1.41 -23.12
N ALA A 610 24.25 -2.74 -22.97
CA ALA A 610 25.09 -3.60 -23.81
C ALA A 610 24.59 -3.73 -25.25
N SER A 611 23.27 -3.64 -25.51
CA SER A 611 22.72 -3.67 -26.87
C SER A 611 22.87 -2.31 -27.58
N VAL A 612 22.67 -1.22 -26.88
CA VAL A 612 22.87 0.14 -27.41
C VAL A 612 24.36 0.40 -27.63
N ALA A 613 25.24 0.07 -26.67
CA ALA A 613 26.68 0.22 -26.82
C ALA A 613 27.28 -0.62 -27.96
N LYS A 614 26.68 -1.74 -28.33
CA LYS A 614 27.11 -2.53 -29.52
C LYS A 614 26.64 -1.94 -30.82
N GLN A 615 25.56 -1.17 -30.86
CA GLN A 615 25.03 -0.55 -32.06
C GLN A 615 25.63 0.85 -32.32
N ASP A 616 25.91 1.63 -31.28
CA ASP A 616 26.36 3.02 -31.41
C ASP A 616 27.89 3.21 -31.34
N LEU A 617 28.67 2.16 -31.02
CA LEU A 617 30.12 2.19 -31.00
C LEU A 617 30.77 1.59 -32.29
N ALA A 618 29.98 1.19 -33.28
CA ALA A 618 30.48 0.99 -34.61
C ALA A 618 30.59 2.38 -35.28
N GLU A 619 31.76 3.01 -35.16
CA GLU A 619 32.04 4.18 -35.98
C GLU A 619 31.77 3.83 -37.46
N PRO A 620 31.05 4.69 -38.20
CA PRO A 620 30.98 4.52 -39.64
C PRO A 620 32.41 4.58 -40.17
N GLU A 621 32.88 3.53 -40.85
CA GLU A 621 34.13 3.57 -41.56
C GLU A 621 34.18 4.85 -42.40
N SER A 622 35.08 5.72 -42.08
CA SER A 622 35.33 6.96 -42.81
C SER A 622 35.92 6.64 -44.18
N GLY A 623 35.05 6.30 -45.11
CA GLY A 623 35.36 6.30 -46.54
C GLY A 623 35.33 7.70 -47.12
N LEU A 624 36.22 8.57 -46.68
CA LEU A 624 36.59 9.80 -47.42
C LEU A 624 37.99 9.61 -47.97
N GLU A 625 38.06 9.04 -49.19
CA GLU A 625 39.23 9.20 -50.04
C GLU A 625 39.43 10.68 -50.33
N THR A 626 40.50 11.20 -49.77
CA THR A 626 41.01 12.53 -50.19
C THR A 626 41.59 12.44 -51.57
N THR A 627 40.82 12.80 -52.58
CA THR A 627 41.35 13.12 -53.90
C THR A 627 42.06 14.45 -53.81
N ASP A 628 43.37 14.40 -53.78
CA ASP A 628 44.29 15.49 -54.04
C ASP A 628 44.14 15.94 -55.52
N GLY A 629 43.63 17.12 -55.73
CA GLY A 629 43.39 17.74 -57.02
C GLY A 629 44.07 19.11 -57.09
N ARG A 630 45.39 19.11 -57.38
CA ARG A 630 46.02 20.29 -57.92
C ARG A 630 45.48 20.53 -59.32
N ASP A 631 45.21 21.76 -59.58
CA ASP A 631 45.40 22.57 -60.78
C ASP A 631 44.20 23.44 -61.17
N ARG A 632 44.49 24.72 -61.12
CA ARG A 632 44.02 25.94 -61.77
C ARG A 632 43.07 26.84 -60.98
#